data_5b1627a86844504516ad74918b490190
#
_entry.id   5b1627a86844504516ad74918b490190
#
_cell.length_a   1.000
_cell.length_b   1.000
_cell.length_c   1.000
_cell.angle_alpha   90.00
_cell.angle_beta   90.00
_cell.angle_gamma   90.00
#
_symmetry.space_group_name_H-M   'P 1'
#
loop_
_entity.id
_entity.type
_entity.pdbx_description
1 polymer ?
#
loop_
_entity_poly.entity_id
_entity_poly.type
_entity_poly.pdbx_seq_one_letter_code
_entity_poly.pdbx_strand_id
1 'polypeptide(L)'
;GQVSDTAVKAAFIPKFARYVTWPTSPHGPVVICIIGNDPFGNAIDQAAVSQSADGRPIAVKRMPSAGGASGCAIAFVSGSHAGDILAALGRAPILTITDSRSGQQRGIIHFEIVDGRVRFYIDNAQAQARGLIISSRLLALAIGVNQR
;
A
#
# COMPACT_ATOMS: atom_id res chain seq x y z
N GLY A 1 -8.39 -21.81 -13.31
CA GLY A 1 -8.76 -21.58 -11.96
C GLY A 1 -8.91 -20.11 -11.64
N GLN A 2 -9.48 -19.82 -10.51
CA GLN A 2 -9.64 -18.46 -10.08
C GLN A 2 -8.34 -17.92 -9.51
N VAL A 3 -8.00 -16.70 -9.89
CA VAL A 3 -6.89 -16.00 -9.28
C VAL A 3 -7.33 -15.63 -7.85
N SER A 4 -6.51 -15.95 -6.88
CA SER A 4 -6.84 -15.65 -5.50
C SER A 4 -6.87 -14.14 -5.26
N ASP A 5 -7.70 -13.70 -4.31
CA ASP A 5 -7.76 -12.29 -3.92
C ASP A 5 -6.40 -11.80 -3.46
N THR A 6 -5.66 -12.64 -2.75
CA THR A 6 -4.31 -12.32 -2.28
C THR A 6 -3.37 -12.04 -3.45
N ALA A 7 -3.42 -12.84 -4.51
CA ALA A 7 -2.59 -12.61 -5.70
C ALA A 7 -2.97 -11.32 -6.41
N VAL A 8 -4.25 -10.98 -6.47
CA VAL A 8 -4.72 -9.73 -7.08
C VAL A 8 -4.21 -8.52 -6.29
N LYS A 9 -4.31 -8.55 -4.95
CA LYS A 9 -3.79 -7.49 -4.09
C LYS A 9 -2.27 -7.35 -4.28
N ALA A 10 -1.56 -8.48 -4.32
CA ALA A 10 -0.11 -8.49 -4.53
C ALA A 10 0.28 -7.84 -5.86
N ALA A 11 -0.53 -8.00 -6.89
CA ALA A 11 -0.29 -7.38 -8.18
C ALA A 11 -0.59 -5.87 -8.18
N PHE A 12 -1.62 -5.44 -7.43
CA PHE A 12 -1.97 -4.02 -7.34
C PHE A 12 -0.92 -3.20 -6.62
N ILE A 13 -0.35 -3.71 -5.53
CA ILE A 13 0.49 -2.90 -4.64
C ILE A 13 1.70 -2.30 -5.37
N PRO A 14 2.51 -3.08 -6.13
CA PRO A 14 3.60 -2.48 -6.88
C PRO A 14 3.12 -1.50 -7.95
N LYS A 15 1.95 -1.72 -8.53
CA LYS A 15 1.39 -0.78 -9.52
C LYS A 15 1.09 0.57 -8.89
N PHE A 16 0.63 0.61 -7.64
CA PHE A 16 0.35 1.86 -6.98
C PHE A 16 1.57 2.78 -6.96
N ALA A 17 2.77 2.22 -6.87
CA ALA A 17 4.01 3.01 -6.88
C ALA A 17 4.13 3.88 -8.12
N ARG A 18 3.55 3.49 -9.23
CA ARG A 18 3.62 4.23 -10.51
C ARG A 18 2.67 5.42 -10.55
N TYR A 19 1.69 5.47 -9.64
CA TYR A 19 0.63 6.47 -9.67
C TYR A 19 0.64 7.39 -8.46
N VAL A 20 1.70 7.32 -7.65
CA VAL A 20 1.84 8.15 -6.46
C VAL A 20 3.17 8.90 -6.52
N THR A 21 3.15 10.16 -6.11
CA THR A 21 4.35 10.98 -5.99
C THR A 21 4.56 11.30 -4.52
N TRP A 22 5.77 11.04 -4.03
CA TRP A 22 6.15 11.32 -2.65
C TRP A 22 6.78 12.71 -2.53
N PRO A 23 6.71 13.36 -1.35
CA PRO A 23 7.24 14.72 -1.18
C PRO A 23 8.77 14.80 -1.35
N THR A 24 9.47 13.70 -1.12
CA THR A 24 10.89 13.61 -1.40
C THR A 24 11.09 12.57 -2.50
N SER A 25 12.11 12.79 -3.34
CA SER A 25 12.44 11.85 -4.42
C SER A 25 13.77 11.18 -4.10
N PRO A 26 13.80 10.21 -3.18
CA PRO A 26 15.03 9.53 -2.86
C PRO A 26 15.54 8.75 -4.06
N HIS A 27 16.84 8.58 -4.14
CA HIS A 27 17.45 7.71 -5.13
C HIS A 27 17.37 6.25 -4.65
N GLY A 28 17.43 5.32 -5.60
CA GLY A 28 17.39 3.91 -5.28
C GLY A 28 16.00 3.32 -5.38
N PRO A 29 15.78 2.10 -4.87
CA PRO A 29 14.52 1.41 -5.06
C PRO A 29 13.36 2.06 -4.30
N VAL A 30 12.15 1.86 -4.84
CA VAL A 30 10.91 2.14 -4.11
C VAL A 30 10.67 0.94 -3.21
N VAL A 31 10.60 1.16 -1.90
CA VAL A 31 10.51 0.06 -0.93
C VAL A 31 9.07 -0.13 -0.49
N ILE A 32 8.56 -1.34 -0.71
CA ILE A 32 7.28 -1.79 -0.18
C ILE A 32 7.57 -2.60 1.07
N CYS A 33 6.99 -2.18 2.20
CA CYS A 33 7.15 -2.88 3.47
C CYS A 33 5.86 -3.63 3.80
N ILE A 34 6.00 -4.91 4.16
CA ILE A 34 4.91 -5.70 4.70
C ILE A 34 5.12 -5.73 6.20
N ILE A 35 4.24 -5.08 6.94
CA ILE A 35 4.41 -4.90 8.39
C ILE A 35 3.34 -5.72 9.12
N GLY A 36 3.79 -6.61 9.98
CA GLY A 36 2.91 -7.53 10.69
C GLY A 36 2.70 -8.80 9.90
N ASN A 37 1.46 -9.23 9.73
CA ASN A 37 1.15 -10.45 8.99
C ASN A 37 1.43 -10.27 7.50
N ASP A 38 2.02 -11.30 6.90
CA ASP A 38 2.31 -11.35 5.46
C ASP A 38 1.40 -12.38 4.79
N PRO A 39 0.33 -11.95 4.12
CA PRO A 39 -0.55 -12.89 3.43
C PRO A 39 -0.06 -13.27 2.04
N PHE A 40 1.01 -12.65 1.54
CA PHE A 40 1.36 -12.72 0.11
C PHE A 40 2.37 -13.79 -0.26
N GLY A 41 3.24 -14.20 0.68
CA GLY A 41 4.35 -15.08 0.32
C GLY A 41 5.16 -14.49 -0.84
N ASN A 42 5.50 -15.29 -1.83
CA ASN A 42 6.28 -14.85 -2.97
C ASN A 42 5.52 -14.00 -3.98
N ALA A 43 4.20 -13.93 -3.89
CA ALA A 43 3.40 -13.28 -4.93
C ALA A 43 3.76 -11.81 -5.08
N ILE A 44 3.98 -11.09 -3.97
CA ILE A 44 4.31 -9.68 -4.03
C ILE A 44 5.75 -9.44 -4.51
N ASP A 45 6.66 -10.33 -4.16
CA ASP A 45 8.04 -10.27 -4.66
C ASP A 45 8.08 -10.42 -6.18
N GLN A 46 7.35 -11.38 -6.71
CA GLN A 46 7.27 -11.61 -8.15
C GLN A 46 6.62 -10.44 -8.88
N ALA A 47 5.56 -9.89 -8.31
CA ALA A 47 4.90 -8.72 -8.88
C ALA A 47 5.83 -7.50 -8.88
N ALA A 48 6.61 -7.30 -7.82
CA ALA A 48 7.54 -6.19 -7.71
C ALA A 48 8.65 -6.26 -8.76
N VAL A 49 9.16 -7.46 -9.03
CA VAL A 49 10.24 -7.65 -10.02
C VAL A 49 9.81 -7.19 -11.41
N SER A 50 8.53 -7.39 -11.77
CA SER A 50 8.04 -7.04 -13.11
C SER A 50 7.63 -5.58 -13.26
N GLN A 51 7.76 -4.76 -12.20
CA GLN A 51 7.33 -3.36 -12.21
C GLN A 51 8.51 -2.44 -11.94
N SER A 52 8.35 -1.19 -12.36
CA SER A 52 9.25 -0.11 -11.99
C SER A 52 8.44 1.18 -11.83
N ALA A 53 8.96 2.12 -11.06
CA ALA A 53 8.32 3.41 -10.85
C ALA A 53 9.32 4.50 -11.20
N ASP A 54 9.07 5.22 -12.30
CA ASP A 54 9.96 6.26 -12.82
C ASP A 54 11.39 5.76 -13.01
N GLY A 55 11.53 4.54 -13.57
CA GLY A 55 12.83 3.91 -13.79
C GLY A 55 13.48 3.35 -12.54
N ARG A 56 12.84 3.43 -11.37
CA ARG A 56 13.35 2.91 -10.12
C ARG A 56 12.81 1.47 -9.91
N PRO A 57 13.66 0.54 -9.49
CA PRO A 57 13.19 -0.80 -9.16
C PRO A 57 12.33 -0.76 -7.90
N ILE A 58 11.50 -1.76 -7.74
CA ILE A 58 10.64 -1.91 -6.56
C ILE A 58 11.17 -3.07 -5.74
N ALA A 59 11.43 -2.81 -4.46
CA ALA A 59 11.92 -3.80 -3.51
C ALA A 59 10.87 -4.09 -2.46
N VAL A 60 10.86 -5.29 -1.92
CA VAL A 60 9.93 -5.70 -0.87
C VAL A 60 10.71 -6.04 0.39
N LYS A 61 10.30 -5.50 1.53
CA LYS A 61 10.85 -5.81 2.84
C LYS A 61 9.73 -6.25 3.77
N ARG A 62 10.05 -7.14 4.69
CA ARG A 62 9.11 -7.61 5.70
C ARG A 62 9.64 -7.26 7.08
N MET A 63 8.74 -6.79 7.95
CA MET A 63 9.11 -6.43 9.31
C MET A 63 7.96 -6.70 10.27
N PRO A 64 8.26 -7.08 11.52
CA PRO A 64 7.18 -7.40 12.48
C PRO A 64 6.50 -6.16 13.05
N SER A 65 7.13 -5.01 13.00
CA SER A 65 6.63 -3.77 13.60
C SER A 65 7.06 -2.56 12.79
N ALA A 66 6.54 -1.39 13.17
CA ALA A 66 6.83 -0.13 12.47
C ALA A 66 8.24 0.40 12.74
N GLY A 67 9.03 -0.23 13.61
CA GLY A 67 10.33 0.30 14.02
C GLY A 67 11.35 0.51 12.91
N GLY A 68 11.27 -0.27 11.83
CA GLY A 68 12.16 -0.16 10.68
C GLY A 68 11.58 0.54 9.48
N ALA A 69 10.47 1.27 9.64
CA ALA A 69 9.67 1.74 8.51
C ALA A 69 10.17 3.04 7.87
N SER A 70 11.21 3.68 8.38
CA SER A 70 11.63 5.01 7.90
C SER A 70 12.01 5.03 6.42
N GLY A 71 12.45 3.90 5.86
CA GLY A 71 12.79 3.81 4.43
C GLY A 71 11.66 3.32 3.54
N CYS A 72 10.47 3.07 4.09
CA CYS A 72 9.36 2.55 3.33
C CYS A 72 8.66 3.66 2.54
N ALA A 73 8.36 3.41 1.28
CA ALA A 73 7.49 4.28 0.48
C ALA A 73 6.04 3.83 0.59
N ILE A 74 5.82 2.53 0.64
CA ILE A 74 4.52 1.89 0.76
C ILE A 74 4.59 0.92 1.94
N ALA A 75 3.52 0.85 2.73
CA ALA A 75 3.43 -0.10 3.84
C ALA A 75 2.08 -0.81 3.80
N PHE A 76 2.10 -2.12 3.61
CA PHE A 76 0.93 -2.95 3.79
C PHE A 76 0.88 -3.41 5.25
N VAL A 77 -0.22 -3.09 5.91
CA VAL A 77 -0.39 -3.33 7.35
C VAL A 77 -1.60 -4.24 7.54
N SER A 78 -1.39 -5.39 8.16
CA SER A 78 -2.45 -6.36 8.34
C SER A 78 -2.31 -7.07 9.68
N GLY A 79 -3.43 -7.61 10.17
CA GLY A 79 -3.47 -8.39 11.40
C GLY A 79 -4.01 -7.61 12.58
N SER A 80 -4.01 -8.25 13.74
CA SER A 80 -4.62 -7.71 14.95
C SER A 80 -3.94 -6.45 15.50
N HIS A 81 -2.68 -6.21 15.13
CA HIS A 81 -1.92 -5.05 15.58
C HIS A 81 -1.91 -3.91 14.56
N ALA A 82 -2.76 -3.98 13.54
CA ALA A 82 -2.78 -3.00 12.47
C ALA A 82 -2.98 -1.56 12.98
N GLY A 83 -3.88 -1.36 13.94
CA GLY A 83 -4.12 -0.04 14.51
C GLY A 83 -2.88 0.55 15.18
N ASP A 84 -2.17 -0.26 15.95
CA ASP A 84 -0.93 0.16 16.61
C ASP A 84 0.16 0.49 15.60
N ILE A 85 0.28 -0.32 14.56
CA ILE A 85 1.26 -0.11 13.50
C ILE A 85 0.95 1.19 12.76
N LEU A 86 -0.30 1.40 12.37
CA LEU A 86 -0.69 2.64 11.68
C LEU A 86 -0.43 3.86 12.54
N ALA A 87 -0.75 3.78 13.84
CA ALA A 87 -0.48 4.87 14.77
C ALA A 87 1.01 5.18 14.88
N ALA A 88 1.84 4.13 14.92
CA ALA A 88 3.30 4.29 15.00
C ALA A 88 3.89 4.90 13.72
N LEU A 89 3.31 4.61 12.55
CA LEU A 89 3.72 5.24 11.29
C LEU A 89 3.37 6.73 11.25
N GLY A 90 2.33 7.11 11.98
CA GLY A 90 1.97 8.50 12.20
C GLY A 90 1.70 9.26 10.90
N ARG A 91 2.35 10.40 10.75
CA ARG A 91 2.21 11.27 9.58
C ARG A 91 3.35 11.15 8.58
N ALA A 92 4.14 10.10 8.69
CA ALA A 92 5.22 9.87 7.74
C ALA A 92 4.65 9.77 6.31
N PRO A 93 5.41 10.21 5.29
CA PRO A 93 4.95 10.17 3.90
C PRO A 93 5.03 8.76 3.33
N ILE A 94 4.28 7.86 3.92
CA ILE A 94 4.20 6.45 3.55
C ILE A 94 2.79 6.17 3.07
N LEU A 95 2.67 5.55 1.89
CA LEU A 95 1.37 5.12 1.38
C LEU A 95 0.96 3.85 2.14
N THR A 96 0.09 4.02 3.13
CA THR A 96 -0.39 2.90 3.94
C THR A 96 -1.53 2.17 3.25
N ILE A 97 -1.48 0.84 3.29
CA ILE A 97 -2.49 -0.02 2.65
C ILE A 97 -2.97 -1.04 3.67
N THR A 98 -4.27 -1.22 3.73
CA THR A 98 -4.91 -2.19 4.63
C THR A 98 -5.93 -3.03 3.86
N ASP A 99 -6.43 -4.07 4.52
CA ASP A 99 -7.56 -4.87 4.03
C ASP A 99 -8.44 -5.27 5.20
N SER A 100 -9.42 -6.15 4.98
CA SER A 100 -10.37 -6.55 6.00
C SER A 100 -9.72 -7.20 7.24
N ARG A 101 -8.49 -7.70 7.11
CA ARG A 101 -7.77 -8.33 8.24
C ARG A 101 -7.29 -7.31 9.26
N SER A 102 -7.28 -6.04 8.91
CA SER A 102 -6.93 -4.96 9.84
C SER A 102 -8.10 -4.55 10.73
N GLY A 103 -9.23 -5.23 10.65
CA GLY A 103 -10.43 -4.88 11.37
C GLY A 103 -11.04 -3.59 10.83
N GLN A 104 -11.31 -2.64 11.72
CA GLN A 104 -11.86 -1.34 11.31
C GLN A 104 -10.80 -0.31 10.96
N GLN A 105 -9.54 -0.67 11.12
CA GLN A 105 -8.43 0.23 10.82
C GLN A 105 -8.20 0.31 9.32
N ARG A 106 -8.06 1.52 8.80
CA ARG A 106 -7.86 1.73 7.37
C ARG A 106 -6.67 2.64 7.12
N GLY A 107 -5.83 2.20 6.19
CA GLY A 107 -4.78 3.04 5.64
C GLY A 107 -5.32 4.00 4.59
N ILE A 108 -4.40 4.65 3.88
CA ILE A 108 -4.75 5.55 2.77
C ILE A 108 -5.49 4.78 1.68
N ILE A 109 -5.02 3.57 1.36
CA ILE A 109 -5.73 2.66 0.44
C ILE A 109 -6.23 1.48 1.25
N HIS A 110 -7.49 1.12 1.05
CA HIS A 110 -8.09 -0.02 1.75
C HIS A 110 -8.74 -0.95 0.74
N PHE A 111 -8.29 -2.21 0.73
CA PHE A 111 -8.86 -3.24 -0.13
C PHE A 111 -10.14 -3.82 0.46
N GLU A 112 -11.12 -4.03 -0.38
CA GLU A 112 -12.32 -4.78 -0.05
C GLU A 112 -12.70 -5.73 -1.18
N ILE A 113 -13.44 -6.77 -0.83
CA ILE A 113 -14.02 -7.67 -1.82
C ILE A 113 -15.45 -7.22 -2.06
N VAL A 114 -15.75 -6.81 -3.30
CA VAL A 114 -17.06 -6.34 -3.70
C VAL A 114 -17.48 -7.15 -4.92
N ASP A 115 -18.60 -7.85 -4.80
CA ASP A 115 -19.12 -8.73 -5.87
C ASP A 115 -18.07 -9.72 -6.36
N GLY A 116 -17.31 -10.30 -5.42
CA GLY A 116 -16.28 -11.28 -5.72
C GLY A 116 -14.98 -10.73 -6.30
N ARG A 117 -14.82 -9.42 -6.35
CA ARG A 117 -13.63 -8.77 -6.93
C ARG A 117 -12.91 -7.93 -5.89
N VAL A 118 -11.60 -7.88 -6.03
CA VAL A 118 -10.79 -6.97 -5.21
C VAL A 118 -10.98 -5.55 -5.73
N ARG A 119 -11.48 -4.70 -4.84
CA ARG A 119 -11.67 -3.26 -5.11
C ARG A 119 -10.97 -2.49 -4.00
N PHE A 120 -10.87 -1.19 -4.12
CA PHE A 120 -10.22 -0.39 -3.09
C PHE A 120 -10.84 0.98 -2.96
N TYR A 121 -10.73 1.49 -1.72
CA TYR A 121 -11.06 2.87 -1.36
C TYR A 121 -9.77 3.65 -1.19
N ILE A 122 -9.81 4.94 -1.47
CA ILE A 122 -8.67 5.84 -1.27
C ILE A 122 -9.09 6.98 -0.35
N ASP A 123 -8.32 7.21 0.70
CA ASP A 123 -8.44 8.38 1.56
C ASP A 123 -7.46 9.44 1.06
N ASN A 124 -7.89 10.24 0.09
CA ASN A 124 -7.03 11.23 -0.54
C ASN A 124 -6.72 12.40 0.40
N ALA A 125 -7.61 12.68 1.35
CA ALA A 125 -7.35 13.70 2.36
C ALA A 125 -6.13 13.32 3.21
N GLN A 126 -6.05 12.06 3.65
CA GLN A 126 -4.88 11.59 4.39
C GLN A 126 -3.62 11.58 3.54
N ALA A 127 -3.73 11.21 2.27
CA ALA A 127 -2.59 11.24 1.36
C ALA A 127 -2.02 12.65 1.27
N GLN A 128 -2.88 13.63 1.03
CA GLN A 128 -2.47 15.04 0.93
C GLN A 128 -1.86 15.55 2.24
N ALA A 129 -2.43 15.15 3.38
CA ALA A 129 -1.90 15.56 4.70
C ALA A 129 -0.46 15.05 4.92
N ARG A 130 -0.08 13.97 4.25
CA ARG A 130 1.27 13.41 4.32
C ARG A 130 2.17 13.83 3.14
N GLY A 131 1.69 14.74 2.30
CA GLY A 131 2.44 15.23 1.15
C GLY A 131 2.45 14.27 -0.04
N LEU A 132 1.61 13.23 -0.03
CA LEU A 132 1.50 12.30 -1.14
C LEU A 132 0.53 12.83 -2.18
N ILE A 133 0.91 12.71 -3.44
CA ILE A 133 0.06 13.08 -4.57
C ILE A 133 -0.36 11.81 -5.29
N ILE A 134 -1.65 11.52 -5.28
CA ILE A 134 -2.19 10.35 -5.96
C ILE A 134 -2.72 10.79 -7.31
N SER A 135 -2.28 10.12 -8.37
CA SER A 135 -2.69 10.41 -9.73
C SER A 135 -4.21 10.29 -9.90
N SER A 136 -4.79 11.18 -10.69
CA SER A 136 -6.20 11.09 -11.03
C SER A 136 -6.58 9.77 -11.70
N ARG A 137 -5.63 9.13 -12.39
CA ARG A 137 -5.86 7.80 -12.98
C ARG A 137 -6.12 6.75 -11.92
N LEU A 138 -5.37 6.79 -10.82
CA LEU A 138 -5.57 5.85 -9.72
C LEU A 138 -6.85 6.17 -8.96
N LEU A 139 -7.12 7.44 -8.70
CA LEU A 139 -8.34 7.86 -8.03
C LEU A 139 -9.59 7.41 -8.81
N ALA A 140 -9.53 7.42 -10.13
CA ALA A 140 -10.66 7.00 -10.97
C ALA A 140 -10.94 5.50 -10.87
N LEU A 141 -9.96 4.70 -10.48
CA LEU A 141 -10.14 3.25 -10.33
C LEU A 141 -10.72 2.86 -8.97
N ALA A 142 -10.67 3.73 -7.99
CA ALA A 142 -11.21 3.45 -6.66
C ALA A 142 -12.74 3.43 -6.68
N ILE A 143 -13.33 2.59 -5.82
CA ILE A 143 -14.79 2.57 -5.67
C ILE A 143 -15.29 3.69 -4.77
N GLY A 144 -14.40 4.34 -4.03
CA GLY A 144 -14.73 5.50 -3.23
C GLY A 144 -13.49 6.29 -2.91
N VAL A 145 -13.60 7.61 -2.91
CA VAL A 145 -12.49 8.52 -2.61
C VAL A 145 -12.95 9.53 -1.57
N ASN A 146 -12.22 9.61 -0.48
CA ASN A 146 -12.42 10.63 0.55
C ASN A 146 -11.48 11.80 0.28
N GLN A 147 -12.04 12.97 0.01
CA GLN A 147 -11.28 14.17 -0.35
C GLN A 147 -11.05 15.13 0.82
N ARG A 148 -11.61 14.82 1.99
CA ARG A 148 -11.55 15.72 3.14
C ARG A 148 -10.77 15.12 4.30
#